data_a8ce121ebd0575d7132e706fd5b61088
#
_entry.id   a8ce121ebd0575d7132e706fd5b61088
#
_cell.length_a   1.000
_cell.length_b   1.000
_cell.length_c   1.000
_cell.angle_alpha   90.00
_cell.angle_beta   90.00
_cell.angle_gamma   90.00
#
_symmetry.space_group_name_H-M   'P 1'
#
loop_
_entity.id
_entity.type
_entity.pdbx_description
1 polymer ?
#
loop_
_entity_poly.entity_id
_entity_poly.type
_entity_poly.pdbx_seq_one_letter_code
_entity_poly.pdbx_strand_id
1 'polypeptide(L)'
;MAMDDEETVALIAGGHTFGKAHGAGDAAHVGVAPEAAGIEEQGLGWKNSFGTGKGADTITSGLEVTWTTTPTKWSNNFFWNLFGYEWELAKSPAGAHQWTPKGGMGAGTVPHAHDKSKRIAPAMLTTDLSLRFDPAYEKISRRFMDHPDQFKEAFSRAWFKLTHRDMG
;
A
#
# COMPACT_ATOMS: atom_id res chain seq x y z
N MET A 1 6.30 12.38 11.46
CA MET A 1 7.24 11.23 11.59
C MET A 1 8.71 11.69 11.64
N ALA A 2 8.99 12.96 11.42
CA ALA A 2 10.35 13.54 11.36
C ALA A 2 11.27 12.78 10.37
N MET A 3 10.74 12.43 9.21
CA MET A 3 11.46 11.77 8.12
C MET A 3 11.83 12.77 7.05
N ASP A 4 13.03 12.63 6.50
CA ASP A 4 13.43 13.34 5.29
C ASP A 4 12.84 12.68 4.02
N ASP A 5 13.16 13.23 2.85
CA ASP A 5 12.64 12.73 1.58
C ASP A 5 13.10 11.31 1.28
N GLU A 6 14.35 10.98 1.59
CA GLU A 6 14.89 9.63 1.39
C GLU A 6 14.21 8.60 2.29
N GLU A 7 14.08 8.91 3.57
CA GLU A 7 13.37 8.07 4.54
C GLU A 7 11.89 7.90 4.16
N THR A 8 11.27 8.97 3.68
CA THR A 8 9.85 8.96 3.24
C THR A 8 9.66 8.05 2.04
N VAL A 9 10.46 8.20 0.98
CA VAL A 9 10.40 7.33 -0.21
C VAL A 9 10.69 5.88 0.17
N ALA A 10 11.73 5.65 0.96
CA ALA A 10 12.11 4.31 1.40
C ALA A 10 11.00 3.64 2.22
N LEU A 11 10.38 4.37 3.15
CA LEU A 11 9.32 3.84 4.02
C LEU A 11 8.08 3.47 3.21
N ILE A 12 7.63 4.33 2.31
CA ILE A 12 6.44 4.08 1.48
C ILE A 12 6.71 2.90 0.55
N ALA A 13 7.74 2.95 -0.27
CA ALA A 13 8.03 1.91 -1.26
C ALA A 13 8.36 0.56 -0.60
N GLY A 14 9.12 0.57 0.50
CA GLY A 14 9.47 -0.63 1.25
C GLY A 14 8.27 -1.22 1.99
N GLY A 15 7.45 -0.39 2.61
CA GLY A 15 6.21 -0.81 3.26
C GLY A 15 5.22 -1.41 2.25
N HIS A 16 5.05 -0.80 1.08
CA HIS A 16 4.17 -1.30 0.02
C HIS A 16 4.73 -2.52 -0.73
N THR A 17 6.02 -2.83 -0.56
CA THR A 17 6.59 -4.11 -1.01
C THR A 17 5.91 -5.30 -0.33
N PHE A 18 5.47 -5.11 0.91
CA PHE A 18 4.79 -6.13 1.70
C PHE A 18 3.30 -5.84 1.83
N GLY A 19 2.50 -6.90 1.81
CA GLY A 19 1.08 -6.80 2.12
C GLY A 19 0.22 -6.25 1.00
N LYS A 20 -1.01 -5.96 1.38
CA LYS A 20 -2.11 -5.57 0.49
C LYS A 20 -3.11 -4.73 1.28
N ALA A 21 -3.86 -3.85 0.61
CA ALA A 21 -5.05 -3.24 1.14
C ALA A 21 -6.29 -3.94 0.55
N HIS A 22 -7.34 -4.12 1.35
CA HIS A 22 -8.57 -4.78 0.93
C HIS A 22 -9.79 -3.93 1.27
N GLY A 23 -10.63 -3.71 0.27
CA GLY A 23 -11.86 -2.95 0.36
C GLY A 23 -13.04 -3.77 -0.14
N ALA A 24 -13.51 -4.72 0.66
CA ALA A 24 -14.53 -5.70 0.28
C ALA A 24 -15.90 -5.09 -0.01
N GLY A 25 -16.24 -3.94 0.58
CA GLY A 25 -17.53 -3.28 0.44
C GLY A 25 -17.45 -1.78 0.71
N ASP A 26 -18.60 -1.11 0.71
CA ASP A 26 -18.71 0.33 0.89
C ASP A 26 -18.09 0.80 2.22
N ALA A 27 -17.35 1.92 2.17
CA ALA A 27 -16.72 2.53 3.33
C ALA A 27 -17.74 2.96 4.42
N ALA A 28 -19.01 3.12 4.09
CA ALA A 28 -20.08 3.38 5.06
C ALA A 28 -20.23 2.26 6.11
N HIS A 29 -19.74 1.06 5.82
CA HIS A 29 -19.72 -0.04 6.78
C HIS A 29 -18.59 0.04 7.80
N VAL A 30 -17.60 0.92 7.61
CA VAL A 30 -16.48 1.05 8.54
C VAL A 30 -16.96 1.74 9.83
N GLY A 31 -16.65 1.14 10.97
CA GLY A 31 -16.97 1.67 12.29
C GLY A 31 -16.10 2.87 12.69
N VAL A 32 -16.24 3.28 13.93
CA VAL A 32 -15.46 4.39 14.50
C VAL A 32 -13.97 4.09 14.51
N ALA A 33 -13.15 5.14 14.52
CA ALA A 33 -11.70 5.00 14.69
C ALA A 33 -11.39 4.25 15.99
N PRO A 34 -10.34 3.41 16.03
CA PRO A 34 -10.01 2.61 17.21
C PRO A 34 -9.90 3.43 18.51
N GLU A 35 -9.30 4.63 18.44
CA GLU A 35 -9.16 5.53 19.58
C GLU A 35 -10.49 6.14 20.06
N ALA A 36 -11.52 6.14 19.22
CA ALA A 36 -12.86 6.62 19.56
C ALA A 36 -13.82 5.47 19.95
N ALA A 37 -13.37 4.24 19.85
CA ALA A 37 -14.13 3.05 20.21
C ALA A 37 -14.17 2.84 21.73
N GLY A 38 -15.12 2.02 22.21
CA GLY A 38 -15.12 1.54 23.59
C GLY A 38 -13.83 0.80 23.93
N ILE A 39 -13.43 0.83 25.20
CA ILE A 39 -12.15 0.26 25.65
C ILE A 39 -12.02 -1.24 25.29
N GLU A 40 -13.14 -1.95 25.25
CA GLU A 40 -13.20 -3.37 24.88
C GLU A 40 -12.91 -3.62 23.38
N GLU A 41 -12.89 -2.57 22.57
CA GLU A 41 -12.71 -2.66 21.11
C GLU A 41 -11.41 -2.01 20.61
N GLN A 42 -10.77 -1.16 21.41
CA GLN A 42 -9.60 -0.37 20.96
C GLN A 42 -8.45 -1.22 20.45
N GLY A 43 -8.23 -2.40 21.00
CA GLY A 43 -7.17 -3.32 20.56
C GLY A 43 -7.49 -4.12 19.29
N LEU A 44 -8.70 -4.00 18.75
CA LEU A 44 -9.15 -4.80 17.61
C LEU A 44 -8.96 -4.09 16.25
N GLY A 45 -8.48 -2.85 16.26
CA GLY A 45 -8.37 -2.02 15.05
C GLY A 45 -9.73 -1.56 14.53
N TRP A 46 -9.78 -1.22 13.25
CA TRP A 46 -11.02 -0.78 12.59
C TRP A 46 -12.01 -1.93 12.43
N LYS A 47 -13.18 -1.80 13.03
CA LYS A 47 -14.29 -2.74 12.82
C LYS A 47 -15.13 -2.33 11.60
N ASN A 48 -15.76 -3.30 10.94
CA ASN A 48 -16.75 -3.03 9.91
C ASN A 48 -17.95 -3.98 10.02
N SER A 49 -19.08 -3.55 9.50
CA SER A 49 -20.36 -4.29 9.49
C SER A 49 -20.64 -5.02 8.17
N PHE A 50 -19.69 -5.05 7.24
CA PHE A 50 -19.85 -5.72 5.97
C PHE A 50 -19.65 -7.23 6.13
N GLY A 51 -20.69 -8.01 5.79
CA GLY A 51 -20.64 -9.47 5.90
C GLY A 51 -20.20 -9.94 7.31
N THR A 52 -19.12 -10.69 7.38
CA THR A 52 -18.54 -11.18 8.64
C THR A 52 -17.64 -10.15 9.35
N GLY A 53 -17.34 -9.04 8.69
CA GLY A 53 -16.41 -8.00 9.17
C GLY A 53 -14.94 -8.40 9.20
N LYS A 54 -14.58 -9.59 8.71
CA LYS A 54 -13.22 -10.14 8.75
C LYS A 54 -12.90 -10.99 7.52
N GLY A 55 -11.61 -11.32 7.36
CA GLY A 55 -11.17 -12.13 6.22
C GLY A 55 -11.50 -11.46 4.89
N ALA A 56 -12.23 -12.15 4.02
CA ALA A 56 -12.65 -11.65 2.72
C ALA A 56 -13.63 -10.46 2.81
N ASP A 57 -14.28 -10.27 3.95
CA ASP A 57 -15.19 -9.16 4.21
C ASP A 57 -14.52 -7.96 4.90
N THR A 58 -13.21 -7.93 4.98
CA THR A 58 -12.45 -6.83 5.59
C THR A 58 -12.53 -5.58 4.73
N ILE A 59 -12.77 -4.44 5.38
CA ILE A 59 -12.62 -3.10 4.80
C ILE A 59 -11.55 -2.38 5.64
N THR A 60 -10.36 -2.18 5.06
CA THR A 60 -9.29 -1.42 5.71
C THR A 60 -9.44 0.08 5.43
N SER A 61 -8.88 0.55 4.33
CA SER A 61 -8.95 1.95 3.87
C SER A 61 -9.97 2.19 2.74
N GLY A 62 -10.75 1.17 2.38
CA GLY A 62 -11.60 1.17 1.20
C GLY A 62 -10.85 0.93 -0.11
N LEU A 63 -9.53 0.85 -0.08
CA LEU A 63 -8.68 0.59 -1.25
C LEU A 63 -8.54 -0.91 -1.49
N GLU A 64 -8.49 -1.31 -2.76
CA GLU A 64 -8.20 -2.68 -3.19
C GLU A 64 -6.89 -2.66 -3.97
N VAL A 65 -5.78 -2.81 -3.27
CA VAL A 65 -4.45 -2.61 -3.83
C VAL A 65 -3.51 -3.75 -3.44
N THR A 66 -2.85 -4.32 -4.44
CA THR A 66 -1.64 -5.12 -4.30
C THR A 66 -0.57 -4.49 -5.18
N TRP A 67 0.52 -4.03 -4.58
CA TRP A 67 1.55 -3.28 -5.30
C TRP A 67 2.56 -4.15 -6.03
N THR A 68 2.80 -5.38 -5.51
CA THR A 68 3.88 -6.24 -5.98
C THR A 68 3.40 -7.65 -6.30
N THR A 69 4.15 -8.36 -7.14
CA THR A 69 3.87 -9.75 -7.51
C THR A 69 4.11 -10.73 -6.36
N THR A 70 4.92 -10.35 -5.39
CA THR A 70 5.31 -11.17 -4.24
C THR A 70 5.16 -10.40 -2.93
N PRO A 71 3.93 -10.08 -2.47
CA PRO A 71 3.70 -9.18 -1.33
C PRO A 71 4.10 -9.76 0.04
N THR A 72 4.72 -10.92 0.07
CA THR A 72 5.28 -11.56 1.27
C THR A 72 6.81 -11.66 1.24
N LYS A 73 7.44 -11.06 0.21
CA LYS A 73 8.90 -11.10 0.03
C LYS A 73 9.42 -9.72 -0.32
N TRP A 74 10.61 -9.39 0.18
CA TRP A 74 11.33 -8.19 -0.24
C TRP A 74 11.66 -8.25 -1.74
N SER A 75 11.39 -7.16 -2.45
CA SER A 75 11.74 -7.01 -3.86
C SER A 75 11.75 -5.54 -4.28
N ASN A 76 12.28 -5.26 -5.46
CA ASN A 76 12.21 -3.94 -6.10
C ASN A 76 10.97 -3.76 -6.99
N ASN A 77 10.02 -4.70 -6.90
CA ASN A 77 8.89 -4.75 -7.82
C ASN A 77 7.93 -3.55 -7.69
N PHE A 78 7.88 -2.90 -6.50
CA PHE A 78 7.13 -1.65 -6.33
C PHE A 78 7.58 -0.59 -7.35
N PHE A 79 8.89 -0.32 -7.43
CA PHE A 79 9.42 0.67 -8.37
C PHE A 79 9.28 0.22 -9.83
N TRP A 80 9.50 -1.06 -10.12
CA TRP A 80 9.30 -1.60 -11.47
C TRP A 80 7.87 -1.41 -11.95
N ASN A 81 6.88 -1.62 -11.10
CA ASN A 81 5.48 -1.36 -11.42
C ASN A 81 5.21 0.15 -11.53
N LEU A 82 5.68 0.95 -10.55
CA LEU A 82 5.46 2.39 -10.52
C LEU A 82 5.93 3.08 -11.82
N PHE A 83 7.12 2.74 -12.30
CA PHE A 83 7.71 3.31 -13.50
C PHE A 83 7.39 2.55 -14.78
N GLY A 84 7.04 1.27 -14.70
CA GLY A 84 6.80 0.41 -15.84
C GLY A 84 5.42 0.57 -16.51
N TYR A 85 4.44 1.13 -15.78
CA TYR A 85 3.10 1.33 -16.30
C TYR A 85 2.75 2.82 -16.42
N GLU A 86 1.88 3.15 -17.37
CA GLU A 86 1.10 4.38 -17.32
C GLU A 86 -0.16 4.13 -16.48
N TRP A 87 -0.55 5.13 -15.68
CA TRP A 87 -1.61 4.99 -14.68
C TRP A 87 -2.85 5.77 -15.06
N GLU A 88 -4.02 5.19 -14.84
CA GLU A 88 -5.32 5.85 -14.98
C GLU A 88 -6.14 5.73 -13.70
N LEU A 89 -6.93 6.78 -13.41
CA LEU A 89 -7.75 6.82 -12.21
C LEU A 89 -8.88 5.78 -12.29
N ALA A 90 -9.04 5.02 -11.23
CA ALA A 90 -10.08 4.01 -11.07
C ALA A 90 -10.71 4.10 -9.68
N LYS A 91 -11.77 3.32 -9.45
CA LYS A 91 -12.38 3.15 -8.14
C LYS A 91 -12.25 1.71 -7.68
N SER A 92 -12.00 1.54 -6.38
CA SER A 92 -12.07 0.26 -5.71
C SER A 92 -13.53 -0.23 -5.59
N PRO A 93 -13.79 -1.50 -5.23
CA PRO A 93 -15.12 -1.97 -4.91
C PRO A 93 -15.82 -1.16 -3.80
N ALA A 94 -15.06 -0.62 -2.85
CA ALA A 94 -15.56 0.26 -1.79
C ALA A 94 -15.79 1.72 -2.25
N GLY A 95 -15.49 2.06 -3.50
CA GLY A 95 -15.65 3.40 -4.06
C GLY A 95 -14.47 4.35 -3.85
N ALA A 96 -13.38 3.92 -3.21
CA ALA A 96 -12.18 4.72 -3.01
C ALA A 96 -11.40 4.93 -4.32
N HIS A 97 -10.80 6.10 -4.50
CA HIS A 97 -9.98 6.38 -5.66
C HIS A 97 -8.61 5.68 -5.54
N GLN A 98 -8.24 5.00 -6.60
CA GLN A 98 -6.94 4.35 -6.77
C GLN A 98 -6.54 4.41 -8.24
N TRP A 99 -5.31 4.02 -8.55
CA TRP A 99 -4.78 4.09 -9.90
C TRP A 99 -4.46 2.68 -10.39
N THR A 100 -4.88 2.37 -11.61
CA THR A 100 -4.62 1.09 -12.27
C THR A 100 -3.80 1.31 -13.54
N PRO A 101 -3.06 0.30 -14.02
CA PRO A 101 -2.36 0.40 -15.29
C PRO A 101 -3.33 0.69 -16.43
N LYS A 102 -3.01 1.70 -17.23
CA LYS A 102 -3.82 2.14 -18.36
C LYS A 102 -4.04 1.03 -19.39
N GLY A 103 -5.24 0.97 -19.93
CA GLY A 103 -5.58 0.01 -20.98
C GLY A 103 -5.57 -1.46 -20.52
N GLY A 104 -5.73 -1.73 -19.23
CA GLY A 104 -5.78 -3.09 -18.68
C GLY A 104 -4.43 -3.81 -18.61
N MET A 105 -3.33 -3.08 -18.78
CA MET A 105 -1.99 -3.64 -18.65
C MET A 105 -1.78 -4.22 -17.23
N GLY A 106 -0.85 -5.16 -17.10
CA GLY A 106 -0.55 -5.79 -15.81
C GLY A 106 -1.65 -6.71 -15.27
N ALA A 107 -2.73 -6.98 -16.02
CA ALA A 107 -3.77 -7.90 -15.60
C ALA A 107 -3.18 -9.27 -15.24
N GLY A 108 -3.61 -9.83 -14.10
CA GLY A 108 -3.17 -11.15 -13.67
C GLY A 108 -1.74 -11.22 -13.13
N THR A 109 -1.07 -10.10 -12.88
CA THR A 109 0.34 -10.13 -12.45
C THR A 109 0.52 -10.15 -10.93
N VAL A 110 -0.43 -9.63 -10.16
CA VAL A 110 -0.34 -9.62 -8.70
C VAL A 110 -1.44 -10.49 -8.05
N PRO A 111 -1.21 -11.05 -6.85
CA PRO A 111 -2.23 -11.88 -6.20
C PRO A 111 -3.37 -11.01 -5.66
N HIS A 112 -4.59 -11.56 -5.69
CA HIS A 112 -5.72 -10.97 -4.98
C HIS A 112 -5.51 -11.02 -3.46
N ALA A 113 -6.15 -10.10 -2.72
CA ALA A 113 -5.95 -9.98 -1.28
C ALA A 113 -6.28 -11.26 -0.50
N HIS A 114 -7.41 -11.90 -0.78
CA HIS A 114 -7.91 -13.07 -0.05
C HIS A 114 -8.16 -14.31 -0.92
N ASP A 115 -8.42 -14.15 -2.20
CA ASP A 115 -8.69 -15.27 -3.09
C ASP A 115 -7.41 -15.73 -3.79
N LYS A 116 -6.83 -16.82 -3.32
CA LYS A 116 -5.58 -17.38 -3.85
C LYS A 116 -5.69 -17.87 -5.31
N SER A 117 -6.89 -18.13 -5.80
CA SER A 117 -7.13 -18.53 -7.18
C SER A 117 -7.13 -17.35 -8.15
N LYS A 118 -7.29 -16.12 -7.65
CA LYS A 118 -7.39 -14.90 -8.46
C LYS A 118 -6.08 -14.13 -8.47
N ARG A 119 -5.80 -13.55 -9.64
CA ARG A 119 -4.75 -12.57 -9.83
C ARG A 119 -5.35 -11.34 -10.48
N ILE A 120 -4.86 -10.18 -10.08
CA ILE A 120 -5.35 -8.87 -10.53
C ILE A 120 -4.22 -8.02 -11.12
N ALA A 121 -4.54 -6.85 -11.63
CA ALA A 121 -3.53 -5.85 -11.98
C ALA A 121 -2.98 -5.21 -10.70
N PRO A 122 -1.72 -4.75 -10.69
CA PRO A 122 -1.23 -3.92 -9.60
C PRO A 122 -2.00 -2.60 -9.55
N ALA A 123 -2.02 -1.98 -8.39
CA ALA A 123 -2.60 -0.65 -8.25
C ALA A 123 -1.69 0.26 -7.43
N MET A 124 -1.89 1.57 -7.56
CA MET A 124 -1.17 2.60 -6.83
C MET A 124 -2.16 3.55 -6.15
N LEU A 125 -1.75 4.12 -5.03
CA LEU A 125 -2.43 5.23 -4.40
C LEU A 125 -2.02 6.54 -5.07
N THR A 126 -2.83 7.58 -4.91
CA THR A 126 -2.45 8.93 -5.37
C THR A 126 -1.11 9.37 -4.75
N THR A 127 -0.90 9.05 -3.49
CA THR A 127 0.36 9.33 -2.78
C THR A 127 1.54 8.52 -3.33
N ASP A 128 1.33 7.31 -3.82
CA ASP A 128 2.40 6.53 -4.46
C ASP A 128 2.89 7.20 -5.74
N LEU A 129 1.97 7.78 -6.51
CA LEU A 129 2.33 8.47 -7.75
C LEU A 129 3.20 9.70 -7.51
N SER A 130 3.17 10.30 -6.31
CA SER A 130 4.11 11.37 -5.96
C SER A 130 5.56 10.91 -6.02
N LEU A 131 5.83 9.64 -5.72
CA LEU A 131 7.18 9.05 -5.81
C LEU A 131 7.72 9.01 -7.26
N ARG A 132 6.83 9.15 -8.26
CA ARG A 132 7.20 9.23 -9.67
C ARG A 132 7.14 10.66 -10.22
N PHE A 133 6.20 11.49 -9.76
CA PHE A 133 5.90 12.77 -10.40
C PHE A 133 6.42 13.98 -9.63
N ASP A 134 6.73 13.86 -8.35
CA ASP A 134 7.46 14.91 -7.62
C ASP A 134 8.97 14.79 -7.95
N PRO A 135 9.62 15.88 -8.44
CA PRO A 135 11.01 15.81 -8.89
C PRO A 135 12.02 15.40 -7.81
N ALA A 136 11.77 15.75 -6.54
CA ALA A 136 12.65 15.35 -5.44
C ALA A 136 12.52 13.85 -5.16
N TYR A 137 11.29 13.38 -5.06
CA TYR A 137 11.01 11.95 -4.82
C TYR A 137 11.35 11.07 -6.02
N GLU A 138 11.11 11.52 -7.25
CA GLU A 138 11.46 10.76 -8.46
C GLU A 138 12.95 10.43 -8.51
N LYS A 139 13.81 11.41 -8.21
CA LYS A 139 15.25 11.21 -8.18
C LYS A 139 15.68 10.11 -7.21
N ILE A 140 15.08 10.10 -6.02
CA ILE A 140 15.34 9.08 -4.99
C ILE A 140 14.79 7.73 -5.43
N SER A 141 13.56 7.70 -5.94
CA SER A 141 12.89 6.48 -6.39
C SER A 141 13.63 5.78 -7.52
N ARG A 142 14.14 6.54 -8.51
CA ARG A 142 14.97 5.99 -9.59
C ARG A 142 16.30 5.45 -9.07
N ARG A 143 16.96 6.16 -8.17
CA ARG A 143 18.18 5.66 -7.54
C ARG A 143 17.93 4.33 -6.81
N PHE A 144 16.84 4.22 -6.05
CA PHE A 144 16.48 2.98 -5.36
C PHE A 144 16.09 1.86 -6.32
N MET A 145 15.47 2.20 -7.45
CA MET A 145 15.18 1.22 -8.50
C MET A 145 16.48 0.65 -9.10
N ASP A 146 17.48 1.49 -9.33
CA ASP A 146 18.75 1.11 -9.95
C ASP A 146 19.74 0.48 -8.94
N HIS A 147 19.57 0.79 -7.64
CA HIS A 147 20.43 0.32 -6.55
C HIS A 147 19.63 -0.35 -5.41
N PRO A 148 19.17 -1.60 -5.61
CA PRO A 148 18.31 -2.32 -4.65
C PRO A 148 18.89 -2.44 -3.24
N ASP A 149 20.21 -2.53 -3.11
CA ASP A 149 20.87 -2.62 -1.79
C ASP A 149 20.76 -1.30 -1.01
N GLN A 150 20.87 -0.15 -1.68
CA GLN A 150 20.63 1.15 -1.06
C GLN A 150 19.18 1.29 -0.58
N PHE A 151 18.23 0.83 -1.40
CA PHE A 151 16.81 0.80 -1.03
C PHE A 151 16.55 -0.05 0.21
N LYS A 152 17.10 -1.25 0.24
CA LYS A 152 16.96 -2.17 1.38
C LYS A 152 17.51 -1.55 2.67
N GLU A 153 18.68 -0.94 2.59
CA GLU A 153 19.31 -0.29 3.74
C GLU A 153 18.51 0.92 4.22
N ALA A 154 18.11 1.81 3.31
CA ALA A 154 17.31 2.99 3.62
C ALA A 154 15.96 2.61 4.25
N PHE A 155 15.27 1.60 3.71
CA PHE A 155 14.03 1.08 4.30
C PHE A 155 14.26 0.53 5.70
N SER A 156 15.30 -0.24 5.92
CA SER A 156 15.58 -0.82 7.24
C SER A 156 15.78 0.26 8.29
N ARG A 157 16.49 1.34 7.95
CA ARG A 157 16.71 2.49 8.84
C ARG A 157 15.42 3.28 9.08
N ALA A 158 14.65 3.57 8.02
CA ALA A 158 13.39 4.29 8.14
C ALA A 158 12.36 3.51 8.96
N TRP A 159 12.27 2.19 8.76
CA TRP A 159 11.42 1.32 9.54
C TRP A 159 11.83 1.27 11.03
N PHE A 160 13.11 1.13 11.30
CA PHE A 160 13.62 1.20 12.68
C PHE A 160 13.27 2.54 13.33
N LYS A 161 13.52 3.65 12.65
CA LYS A 161 13.17 5.00 13.14
C LYS A 161 11.68 5.13 13.42
N LEU A 162 10.82 4.67 12.50
CA LEU A 162 9.37 4.70 12.68
C LEU A 162 8.91 3.96 13.94
N THR A 163 9.45 2.76 14.14
CA THR A 163 8.99 1.87 15.21
C THR A 163 9.61 2.17 16.57
N HIS A 164 10.69 2.95 16.64
CA HIS A 164 11.43 3.20 17.88
C HIS A 164 11.37 4.65 18.38
N ARG A 165 10.99 5.62 17.53
CA ARG A 165 11.03 7.04 17.90
C ARG A 165 10.17 7.40 19.12
N ASP A 166 9.08 6.70 19.34
CA ASP A 166 8.13 6.98 20.42
C ASP A 166 8.21 5.94 21.57
N MET A 167 9.27 5.17 21.61
CA MET A 167 9.50 4.16 22.64
C MET A 167 10.25 4.68 23.88
N GLY A 168 10.52 5.96 23.96
CA GLY A 168 11.14 6.63 25.10
C GLY A 168 12.65 6.69 25.01
#